data_6e1cc6e65c3e28bb529e3086bddfc757
#
_entry.id   6e1cc6e65c3e28bb529e3086bddfc757
#
_cell.length_a   1.000
_cell.length_b   1.000
_cell.length_c   1.000
_cell.angle_alpha   90.00
_cell.angle_beta   90.00
_cell.angle_gamma   90.00
#
_symmetry.space_group_name_H-M   'P 1'
#
loop_
_entity.id
_entity.type
_entity.pdbx_description
1 polymer ?
#
loop_
_entity_poly.entity_id
_entity_poly.type
_entity_poly.pdbx_seq_one_letter_code
_entity_poly.pdbx_strand_id
1 'polypeptide(L)'
;MRPDASLIDAIAVTEPRKASLYFDIKRNSLDDGPGIRSVVFFKGCPLSCTWCQNPESINTGYELSYDAEKCISCHDCADACPEQAIDLSSPDKIIRDKCTQCFKCVDVCPSGALERCGNDIDMDHLVEKVLEDEAFFEASGGGVTVSGGEALMQMDSVGELFSRLKQRNVHTLIQTAGLFNYKVFENLVLPYTDTIYFDLKLMDSDAHKQYCGVPNHSIHENFRKVQALARDS
;
A
#
# COMPACT_ATOMS: atom_id res chain seq x y z
N MET A 1 3.74 14.45 31.70
CA MET A 1 3.49 15.13 30.40
C MET A 1 2.66 14.19 29.58
N ARG A 2 1.44 14.57 29.18
CA ARG A 2 0.59 13.73 28.33
C ARG A 2 1.18 13.77 26.91
N PRO A 3 1.32 12.64 26.21
CA PRO A 3 1.77 12.67 24.82
C PRO A 3 0.69 13.33 23.95
N ASP A 4 1.17 14.10 23.01
CA ASP A 4 0.42 14.96 22.12
C ASP A 4 -0.54 14.12 21.24
N ALA A 5 -1.84 14.22 21.54
CA ALA A 5 -2.91 13.59 20.74
C ALA A 5 -3.05 14.22 19.33
N SER A 6 -2.28 15.27 19.05
CA SER A 6 -2.40 16.09 17.85
C SER A 6 -1.92 15.41 16.56
N LEU A 7 -1.08 14.37 16.66
CA LEU A 7 -0.57 13.65 15.46
C LEU A 7 -1.61 12.72 14.82
N ILE A 8 -2.56 12.20 15.59
CA ILE A 8 -3.60 11.29 15.09
C ILE A 8 -4.77 12.10 14.52
N ASP A 9 -5.10 13.23 15.14
CA ASP A 9 -6.14 14.15 14.64
C ASP A 9 -5.68 14.93 13.40
N ALA A 10 -4.39 15.11 13.19
CA ALA A 10 -3.82 15.75 12.00
C ALA A 10 -3.89 14.86 10.72
N ILE A 11 -4.17 13.56 10.86
CA ILE A 11 -4.44 12.66 9.72
C ILE A 11 -5.91 12.75 9.26
N ALA A 12 -6.77 13.40 10.03
CA ALA A 12 -8.16 13.60 9.69
C ALA A 12 -8.40 15.02 9.12
N VAL A 13 -8.54 15.07 7.79
CA VAL A 13 -9.36 16.05 7.05
C VAL A 13 -8.82 17.48 6.91
N THR A 14 -8.34 17.83 5.73
CA THR A 14 -8.84 18.92 4.83
C THR A 14 -7.91 19.19 3.65
N GLU A 15 -7.41 18.16 2.98
CA GLU A 15 -6.89 18.33 1.62
C GLU A 15 -7.85 17.66 0.63
N PRO A 16 -7.95 18.15 -0.62
CA PRO A 16 -8.72 17.46 -1.65
C PRO A 16 -8.23 16.02 -1.69
N ARG A 17 -9.17 15.03 -1.63
CA ARG A 17 -8.86 13.60 -1.57
C ARG A 17 -7.74 13.31 -2.59
N LYS A 18 -6.54 13.07 -2.10
CA LYS A 18 -5.45 12.56 -2.92
C LYS A 18 -5.98 11.26 -3.53
N ALA A 19 -5.86 11.10 -4.84
CA ALA A 19 -6.33 9.89 -5.52
C ALA A 19 -5.81 8.67 -4.75
N SER A 20 -6.71 7.77 -4.42
CA SER A 20 -6.32 6.49 -3.80
C SER A 20 -5.54 5.68 -4.83
N LEU A 21 -4.39 5.15 -4.42
CA LEU A 21 -3.50 4.44 -5.32
C LEU A 21 -3.17 3.05 -4.79
N TYR A 22 -3.15 2.06 -5.69
CA TYR A 22 -2.44 0.80 -5.48
C TYR A 22 -1.22 0.74 -6.41
N PHE A 23 -0.22 -0.06 -6.09
CA PHE A 23 0.94 -0.16 -6.96
C PHE A 23 1.08 -1.54 -7.63
N ASP A 24 0.52 -2.59 -7.01
CA ASP A 24 0.60 -3.94 -7.56
C ASP A 24 -0.61 -4.80 -7.16
N ILE A 25 -0.88 -5.83 -7.95
CA ILE A 25 -1.80 -6.92 -7.65
C ILE A 25 -1.06 -8.24 -7.88
N LYS A 26 -0.62 -8.88 -6.79
CA LYS A 26 0.00 -10.19 -6.83
C LYS A 26 -1.08 -11.26 -6.82
N ARG A 27 -1.17 -12.03 -7.89
CA ARG A 27 -2.11 -13.16 -8.03
C ARG A 27 -1.46 -14.46 -7.54
N ASN A 28 -2.31 -15.44 -7.19
CA ASN A 28 -1.89 -16.78 -6.79
C ASN A 28 -0.92 -16.82 -5.60
N SER A 29 -1.05 -15.90 -4.64
CA SER A 29 -0.23 -15.91 -3.44
C SER A 29 -0.66 -17.03 -2.49
N LEU A 30 0.33 -17.77 -1.95
CA LEU A 30 0.15 -18.85 -0.98
C LEU A 30 0.60 -18.43 0.43
N ASP A 31 1.32 -17.30 0.55
CA ASP A 31 1.97 -16.87 1.80
C ASP A 31 1.23 -15.71 2.49
N ASP A 32 0.20 -15.15 1.84
CA ASP A 32 -0.49 -13.95 2.29
C ASP A 32 -1.86 -14.24 2.93
N GLY A 33 -2.02 -15.43 3.52
CA GLY A 33 -3.22 -15.88 4.23
C GLY A 33 -3.64 -17.28 3.83
N PRO A 34 -4.79 -17.78 4.36
CA PRO A 34 -5.29 -19.12 4.06
C PRO A 34 -5.73 -19.22 2.59
N GLY A 35 -5.46 -20.38 1.98
CA GLY A 35 -5.81 -20.68 0.59
C GLY A 35 -5.01 -19.90 -0.44
N ILE A 36 -5.46 -19.93 -1.69
CA ILE A 36 -4.88 -19.14 -2.79
C ILE A 36 -5.48 -17.74 -2.76
N ARG A 37 -4.63 -16.71 -2.83
CA ARG A 37 -5.08 -15.33 -2.66
C ARG A 37 -4.60 -14.39 -3.77
N SER A 38 -5.40 -13.38 -4.06
CA SER A 38 -4.94 -12.19 -4.75
C SER A 38 -4.66 -11.10 -3.73
N VAL A 39 -3.46 -10.49 -3.80
CA VAL A 39 -3.03 -9.44 -2.88
C VAL A 39 -3.03 -8.11 -3.60
N VAL A 40 -3.77 -7.14 -3.09
CA VAL A 40 -3.77 -5.75 -3.57
C VAL A 40 -2.86 -4.93 -2.69
N PHE A 41 -1.80 -4.37 -3.27
CA PHE A 41 -0.81 -3.57 -2.57
C PHE A 41 -1.10 -2.07 -2.71
N PHE A 42 -1.59 -1.45 -1.64
CA PHE A 42 -1.91 -0.03 -1.60
C PHE A 42 -0.67 0.84 -1.38
N LYS A 43 -0.68 2.06 -1.94
CA LYS A 43 0.36 3.07 -1.70
C LYS A 43 0.05 3.93 -0.47
N GLY A 44 1.11 4.38 0.17
CA GLY A 44 1.10 5.16 1.39
C GLY A 44 1.42 4.32 2.62
N CYS A 45 2.43 4.75 3.38
CA CYS A 45 2.75 4.16 4.68
C CYS A 45 3.16 5.27 5.64
N PRO A 46 2.62 5.31 6.86
CA PRO A 46 3.03 6.29 7.86
C PRO A 46 4.32 5.87 8.57
N LEU A 47 4.83 4.67 8.27
CA LEU A 47 6.11 4.15 8.77
C LEU A 47 7.21 4.33 7.74
N SER A 48 8.46 4.35 8.22
CA SER A 48 9.69 4.36 7.41
C SER A 48 10.65 3.27 7.86
N CYS A 49 10.18 2.03 7.90
CA CYS A 49 10.95 0.90 8.39
C CYS A 49 12.26 0.73 7.60
N THR A 50 13.39 0.61 8.28
CA THR A 50 14.71 0.48 7.65
C THR A 50 14.86 -0.82 6.86
N TRP A 51 14.01 -1.81 7.10
CA TRP A 51 13.95 -3.10 6.38
C TRP A 51 12.69 -3.24 5.50
N CYS A 52 12.11 -2.12 5.03
CA CYS A 52 10.90 -2.18 4.24
C CYS A 52 11.10 -3.02 2.97
N GLN A 53 10.21 -3.99 2.76
CA GLN A 53 10.24 -4.84 1.55
C GLN A 53 9.63 -4.14 0.33
N ASN A 54 8.74 -3.16 0.57
CA ASN A 54 8.03 -2.44 -0.48
C ASN A 54 8.27 -0.93 -0.32
N PRO A 55 9.51 -0.43 -0.45
CA PRO A 55 9.82 0.99 -0.23
C PRO A 55 9.06 1.92 -1.20
N GLU A 56 8.71 1.43 -2.39
CA GLU A 56 7.87 2.10 -3.39
C GLU A 56 6.43 2.36 -2.90
N SER A 57 6.02 1.68 -1.84
CA SER A 57 4.70 1.89 -1.24
C SER A 57 4.65 3.01 -0.19
N ILE A 58 5.81 3.52 0.27
CA ILE A 58 5.87 4.49 1.37
C ILE A 58 5.20 5.82 0.98
N ASN A 59 5.51 6.31 -0.21
CA ASN A 59 4.93 7.54 -0.73
C ASN A 59 3.47 7.32 -1.14
N THR A 60 2.60 8.28 -0.81
CA THR A 60 1.18 8.24 -1.18
C THR A 60 0.90 8.64 -2.63
N GLY A 61 1.86 9.27 -3.32
CA GLY A 61 1.75 9.70 -4.72
C GLY A 61 2.35 8.70 -5.69
N TYR A 62 2.26 9.03 -6.98
CA TYR A 62 3.01 8.30 -8.00
C TYR A 62 4.51 8.45 -7.78
N GLU A 63 5.26 7.49 -8.27
CA GLU A 63 6.72 7.55 -8.32
C GLU A 63 7.23 7.04 -9.65
N LEU A 64 8.40 7.53 -10.04
CA LEU A 64 9.13 7.02 -11.19
C LEU A 64 10.08 5.94 -10.69
N SER A 65 9.91 4.70 -11.16
CA SER A 65 10.83 3.60 -10.92
C SER A 65 11.78 3.40 -12.11
N TYR A 66 12.96 2.85 -11.83
CA TYR A 66 13.95 2.51 -12.83
C TYR A 66 14.51 1.12 -12.58
N ASP A 67 14.45 0.28 -13.60
CA ASP A 67 15.00 -1.06 -13.62
C ASP A 67 16.25 -1.08 -14.54
N ALA A 68 17.42 -1.22 -13.91
CA ALA A 68 18.69 -1.20 -14.63
C ALA A 68 18.88 -2.43 -15.54
N GLU A 69 18.27 -3.57 -15.18
CA GLU A 69 18.41 -4.82 -15.96
C GLU A 69 17.62 -4.74 -17.28
N LYS A 70 16.48 -4.03 -17.29
CA LYS A 70 15.70 -3.79 -18.51
C LYS A 70 16.29 -2.71 -19.42
N CYS A 71 17.19 -1.85 -18.89
CA CYS A 71 17.66 -0.68 -19.60
C CYS A 71 18.61 -1.01 -20.77
N ILE A 72 18.21 -0.65 -21.97
CA ILE A 72 19.01 -0.82 -23.22
C ILE A 72 19.89 0.38 -23.55
N SER A 73 19.91 1.42 -22.72
CA SER A 73 20.71 2.64 -22.90
C SER A 73 20.46 3.38 -24.23
N CYS A 74 19.19 3.47 -24.66
CA CYS A 74 18.82 4.18 -25.91
C CYS A 74 18.84 5.72 -25.77
N HIS A 75 18.81 6.26 -24.54
CA HIS A 75 18.84 7.68 -24.18
C HIS A 75 17.53 8.46 -24.43
N ASP A 76 16.52 7.89 -25.05
CA ASP A 76 15.25 8.56 -25.38
C ASP A 76 14.59 9.23 -24.17
N CYS A 77 14.75 8.64 -22.97
CA CYS A 77 14.24 9.19 -21.72
C CYS A 77 14.90 10.52 -21.32
N ALA A 78 16.17 10.70 -21.61
CA ALA A 78 16.89 11.95 -21.34
C ALA A 78 16.43 13.05 -22.29
N ASP A 79 16.26 12.73 -23.57
CA ASP A 79 15.82 13.67 -24.61
C ASP A 79 14.36 14.11 -24.38
N ALA A 80 13.51 13.21 -23.86
CA ALA A 80 12.10 13.48 -23.55
C ALA A 80 11.88 14.26 -22.24
N CYS A 81 12.89 14.35 -21.37
CA CYS A 81 12.74 14.94 -20.04
C CYS A 81 12.80 16.48 -20.06
N PRO A 82 11.68 17.21 -19.85
CA PRO A 82 11.69 18.68 -19.90
C PRO A 82 12.50 19.31 -18.76
N GLU A 83 12.62 18.60 -17.63
CA GLU A 83 13.32 19.08 -16.44
C GLU A 83 14.78 18.64 -16.39
N GLN A 84 15.27 17.96 -17.42
CA GLN A 84 16.63 17.37 -17.42
C GLN A 84 16.92 16.58 -16.12
N ALA A 85 15.93 15.82 -15.67
CA ALA A 85 15.97 15.03 -14.45
C ALA A 85 16.51 13.61 -14.67
N ILE A 86 17.00 13.30 -15.88
CA ILE A 86 17.62 12.00 -16.19
C ILE A 86 19.13 12.20 -16.29
N ASP A 87 19.88 11.49 -15.45
CA ASP A 87 21.33 11.44 -15.45
C ASP A 87 21.81 10.05 -15.88
N LEU A 88 22.26 9.96 -17.12
CA LEU A 88 22.70 8.69 -17.70
C LEU A 88 24.00 8.14 -17.09
N SER A 89 24.72 8.96 -16.35
CA SER A 89 25.97 8.58 -15.67
C SER A 89 25.72 8.02 -14.24
N SER A 90 24.56 8.32 -13.67
CA SER A 90 24.17 7.85 -12.34
C SER A 90 23.60 6.43 -12.40
N PRO A 91 23.89 5.55 -11.43
CA PRO A 91 23.25 4.24 -11.32
C PRO A 91 21.71 4.31 -11.27
N ASP A 92 21.17 5.28 -10.55
CA ASP A 92 19.72 5.48 -10.39
C ASP A 92 19.07 6.20 -11.55
N LYS A 93 19.87 6.80 -12.43
CA LYS A 93 19.46 7.59 -13.60
C LYS A 93 18.45 8.72 -13.35
N ILE A 94 17.88 8.84 -12.17
CA ILE A 94 16.83 9.80 -11.85
C ILE A 94 17.32 10.82 -10.83
N ILE A 95 17.38 12.10 -11.20
CA ILE A 95 17.62 13.20 -10.27
C ILE A 95 16.29 13.57 -9.62
N ARG A 96 16.01 12.96 -8.46
CA ARG A 96 14.72 13.02 -7.77
C ARG A 96 14.28 14.46 -7.49
N ASP A 97 15.19 15.33 -7.08
CA ASP A 97 14.90 16.73 -6.74
C ASP A 97 14.48 17.59 -7.94
N LYS A 98 14.82 17.17 -9.17
CA LYS A 98 14.40 17.82 -10.40
C LYS A 98 13.15 17.21 -11.02
N CYS A 99 12.83 15.97 -10.65
CA CYS A 99 11.77 15.21 -11.29
C CYS A 99 10.38 15.73 -10.88
N THR A 100 9.64 16.27 -11.83
CA THR A 100 8.23 16.70 -11.63
C THR A 100 7.22 15.57 -11.79
N GLN A 101 7.67 14.33 -12.00
CA GLN A 101 6.82 13.16 -12.19
C GLN A 101 5.83 13.31 -13.38
N CYS A 102 6.26 13.97 -14.44
CA CYS A 102 5.45 14.13 -15.66
C CYS A 102 5.34 12.85 -16.51
N PHE A 103 6.11 11.83 -16.22
CA PHE A 103 6.17 10.49 -16.82
C PHE A 103 6.46 10.42 -18.34
N LYS A 104 6.80 11.51 -19.00
CA LYS A 104 7.16 11.50 -20.44
C LYS A 104 8.29 10.52 -20.76
N CYS A 105 9.22 10.32 -19.83
CA CYS A 105 10.31 9.34 -19.95
C CYS A 105 9.81 7.90 -19.93
N VAL A 106 8.68 7.63 -19.30
CA VAL A 106 8.01 6.31 -19.31
C VAL A 106 7.38 6.06 -20.67
N ASP A 107 6.67 7.05 -21.23
CA ASP A 107 5.96 6.93 -22.50
C ASP A 107 6.91 6.62 -23.68
N VAL A 108 8.16 7.07 -23.59
CA VAL A 108 9.17 6.84 -24.65
C VAL A 108 10.13 5.69 -24.37
N CYS A 109 10.02 5.00 -23.21
CA CYS A 109 10.93 3.92 -22.84
C CYS A 109 10.55 2.60 -23.55
N PRO A 110 11.29 2.17 -24.61
CA PRO A 110 10.88 1.02 -25.41
C PRO A 110 11.07 -0.32 -24.68
N SER A 111 11.93 -0.33 -23.65
CA SER A 111 12.24 -1.56 -22.88
C SER A 111 11.44 -1.69 -21.59
N GLY A 112 10.63 -0.66 -21.22
CA GLY A 112 9.94 -0.63 -19.94
C GLY A 112 10.89 -0.54 -18.73
N ALA A 113 12.11 -0.01 -18.92
CA ALA A 113 13.05 0.19 -17.82
C ALA A 113 12.64 1.33 -16.88
N LEU A 114 11.86 2.28 -17.39
CA LEU A 114 11.23 3.35 -16.60
C LEU A 114 9.74 3.08 -16.53
N GLU A 115 9.20 3.02 -15.34
CA GLU A 115 7.79 2.74 -15.09
C GLU A 115 7.21 3.71 -14.08
N ARG A 116 5.91 4.00 -14.21
CA ARG A 116 5.14 4.73 -13.19
C ARG A 116 4.70 3.76 -12.11
N CYS A 117 5.18 3.95 -10.89
CA CYS A 117 4.73 3.22 -9.73
C CYS A 117 3.51 3.90 -9.12
N GLY A 118 2.39 3.22 -9.16
CA GLY A 118 1.08 3.67 -8.70
C GLY A 118 0.04 3.68 -9.81
N ASN A 119 -1.14 3.14 -9.50
CA ASN A 119 -2.31 3.10 -10.37
C ASN A 119 -3.47 3.75 -9.65
N ASP A 120 -4.26 4.56 -10.34
CA ASP A 120 -5.51 5.08 -9.82
C ASP A 120 -6.47 3.92 -9.51
N ILE A 121 -7.19 4.03 -8.41
CA ILE A 121 -8.22 3.05 -8.08
C ILE A 121 -9.49 3.41 -8.86
N ASP A 122 -9.71 2.67 -9.94
CA ASP A 122 -11.03 2.43 -10.51
C ASP A 122 -11.59 1.19 -9.79
N MET A 123 -12.57 1.39 -8.91
CA MET A 123 -13.07 0.32 -8.05
C MET A 123 -13.76 -0.80 -8.83
N ASP A 124 -14.47 -0.47 -9.92
CA ASP A 124 -15.14 -1.47 -10.76
C ASP A 124 -14.09 -2.36 -11.42
N HIS A 125 -13.07 -1.75 -12.03
CA HIS A 125 -11.96 -2.48 -12.64
C HIS A 125 -11.15 -3.29 -11.62
N LEU A 126 -10.87 -2.74 -10.43
CA LEU A 126 -10.12 -3.43 -9.38
C LEU A 126 -10.86 -4.69 -8.89
N VAL A 127 -12.17 -4.58 -8.66
CA VAL A 127 -13.02 -5.71 -8.26
C VAL A 127 -13.05 -6.78 -9.36
N GLU A 128 -13.27 -6.39 -10.63
CA GLU A 128 -13.22 -7.32 -11.77
C GLU A 128 -11.89 -8.04 -11.84
N LYS A 129 -10.78 -7.29 -11.67
CA LYS A 129 -9.43 -7.83 -11.76
C LYS A 129 -9.12 -8.87 -10.68
N VAL A 130 -9.50 -8.64 -9.43
CA VAL A 130 -9.28 -9.64 -8.38
C VAL A 130 -10.23 -10.84 -8.49
N LEU A 131 -11.45 -10.65 -9.02
CA LEU A 131 -12.41 -11.72 -9.24
C LEU A 131 -12.07 -12.64 -10.42
N GLU A 132 -11.08 -12.30 -11.26
CA GLU A 132 -10.53 -13.26 -12.24
C GLU A 132 -10.02 -14.55 -11.56
N ASP A 133 -9.70 -14.49 -10.27
CA ASP A 133 -9.20 -15.61 -9.46
C ASP A 133 -10.30 -16.28 -8.59
N GLU A 134 -11.59 -15.89 -8.72
CA GLU A 134 -12.69 -16.36 -7.88
C GLU A 134 -12.75 -17.90 -7.78
N ALA A 135 -12.56 -18.61 -8.89
CA ALA A 135 -12.55 -20.07 -8.91
C ALA A 135 -11.43 -20.69 -8.05
N PHE A 136 -10.28 -20.02 -7.95
CA PHE A 136 -9.20 -20.46 -7.06
C PHE A 136 -9.53 -20.18 -5.60
N PHE A 137 -10.20 -19.07 -5.32
CA PHE A 137 -10.65 -18.74 -3.95
C PHE A 137 -11.64 -19.78 -3.46
N GLU A 138 -12.64 -20.13 -4.25
CA GLU A 138 -13.65 -21.15 -3.92
C GLU A 138 -13.01 -22.53 -3.69
N ALA A 139 -12.09 -22.94 -4.57
CA ALA A 139 -11.46 -24.25 -4.49
C ALA A 139 -10.51 -24.40 -3.31
N SER A 140 -9.90 -23.33 -2.82
CA SER A 140 -8.84 -23.35 -1.80
C SER A 140 -9.27 -22.81 -0.42
N GLY A 141 -10.45 -22.19 -0.32
CA GLY A 141 -10.83 -21.39 0.85
C GLY A 141 -10.01 -20.09 0.97
N GLY A 142 -9.50 -19.61 -0.16
CA GLY A 142 -8.72 -18.38 -0.27
C GLY A 142 -9.58 -17.11 -0.42
N GLY A 143 -9.02 -16.07 -1.01
CA GLY A 143 -9.73 -14.81 -1.22
C GLY A 143 -8.81 -13.63 -1.53
N VAL A 144 -9.19 -12.45 -1.09
CA VAL A 144 -8.42 -11.23 -1.34
C VAL A 144 -7.74 -10.75 -0.06
N THR A 145 -6.47 -10.38 -0.18
CA THR A 145 -5.69 -9.71 0.87
C THR A 145 -5.38 -8.29 0.45
N VAL A 146 -5.50 -7.33 1.36
CA VAL A 146 -4.98 -5.98 1.17
C VAL A 146 -3.71 -5.81 2.01
N SER A 147 -2.69 -5.23 1.40
CA SER A 147 -1.36 -5.02 1.95
C SER A 147 -0.71 -3.79 1.31
N GLY A 148 0.62 -3.77 1.17
CA GLY A 148 1.38 -2.72 0.47
C GLY A 148 2.24 -1.92 1.41
N GLY A 149 1.96 -0.61 1.52
CA GLY A 149 2.42 0.24 2.62
C GLY A 149 1.57 -0.04 3.87
N GLU A 150 0.70 0.87 4.23
CA GLU A 150 -0.37 0.66 5.22
C GLU A 150 -1.72 0.83 4.51
N ALA A 151 -2.36 -0.27 4.16
CA ALA A 151 -3.63 -0.24 3.40
C ALA A 151 -4.72 0.58 4.12
N LEU A 152 -4.69 0.60 5.46
CA LEU A 152 -5.63 1.36 6.28
C LEU A 152 -5.40 2.89 6.26
N MET A 153 -4.42 3.41 5.52
CA MET A 153 -4.39 4.81 5.13
C MET A 153 -5.47 5.17 4.10
N GLN A 154 -6.00 4.17 3.40
CA GLN A 154 -7.01 4.33 2.33
C GLN A 154 -8.31 3.59 2.69
N MET A 155 -8.81 3.78 3.92
CA MET A 155 -9.95 3.01 4.48
C MET A 155 -11.22 3.10 3.66
N ASP A 156 -11.50 4.24 3.01
CA ASP A 156 -12.65 4.38 2.12
C ASP A 156 -12.59 3.36 0.97
N SER A 157 -11.42 3.27 0.31
CA SER A 157 -11.21 2.36 -0.81
C SER A 157 -11.15 0.89 -0.37
N VAL A 158 -10.50 0.61 0.77
CA VAL A 158 -10.44 -0.74 1.33
C VAL A 158 -11.83 -1.22 1.76
N GLY A 159 -12.59 -0.36 2.44
CA GLY A 159 -13.96 -0.69 2.86
C GLY A 159 -14.90 -0.93 1.69
N GLU A 160 -14.80 -0.11 0.64
CA GLU A 160 -15.59 -0.30 -0.59
C GLU A 160 -15.21 -1.61 -1.29
N LEU A 161 -13.91 -1.88 -1.49
CA LEU A 161 -13.44 -3.13 -2.07
C LEU A 161 -13.97 -4.34 -1.30
N PHE A 162 -13.79 -4.36 0.02
CA PHE A 162 -14.21 -5.48 0.85
C PHE A 162 -15.74 -5.64 0.88
N SER A 163 -16.50 -4.55 0.95
CA SER A 163 -17.96 -4.61 0.86
C SER A 163 -18.44 -5.30 -0.42
N ARG A 164 -17.84 -4.97 -1.56
CA ARG A 164 -18.18 -5.59 -2.86
C ARG A 164 -17.76 -7.06 -2.92
N LEU A 165 -16.58 -7.40 -2.37
CA LEU A 165 -16.12 -8.78 -2.29
C LEU A 165 -17.00 -9.66 -1.39
N LYS A 166 -17.49 -9.11 -0.28
CA LYS A 166 -18.45 -9.81 0.61
C LYS A 166 -19.79 -10.12 -0.07
N GLN A 167 -20.26 -9.28 -1.00
CA GLN A 167 -21.45 -9.55 -1.81
C GLN A 167 -21.26 -10.78 -2.73
N ARG A 168 -20.00 -11.15 -3.00
CA ARG A 168 -19.62 -12.33 -3.79
C ARG A 168 -19.17 -13.49 -2.92
N ASN A 169 -19.32 -13.42 -1.58
CA ASN A 169 -18.85 -14.41 -0.60
C ASN A 169 -17.33 -14.66 -0.66
N VAL A 170 -16.54 -13.72 -1.14
CA VAL A 170 -15.08 -13.80 -1.14
C VAL A 170 -14.53 -13.47 0.24
N HIS A 171 -13.62 -14.31 0.75
CA HIS A 171 -12.94 -14.09 2.02
C HIS A 171 -11.95 -12.91 1.92
N THR A 172 -12.00 -12.03 2.92
CA THR A 172 -11.22 -10.79 2.98
C THR A 172 -10.20 -10.82 4.12
N LEU A 173 -8.97 -10.37 3.84
CA LEU A 173 -7.89 -10.30 4.82
C LEU A 173 -7.15 -8.97 4.72
N ILE A 174 -6.83 -8.39 5.87
CA ILE A 174 -5.98 -7.19 5.98
C ILE A 174 -4.64 -7.56 6.61
N GLN A 175 -3.55 -7.10 5.99
CA GLN A 175 -2.25 -7.01 6.63
C GLN A 175 -2.02 -5.55 7.04
N THR A 176 -1.75 -5.30 8.32
CA THR A 176 -1.58 -3.95 8.87
C THR A 176 -0.46 -3.87 9.90
N ALA A 177 0.29 -2.78 9.88
CA ALA A 177 1.23 -2.44 10.95
C ALA A 177 0.56 -1.75 12.14
N GLY A 178 -0.75 -1.46 12.06
CA GLY A 178 -1.57 -1.02 13.17
C GLY A 178 -1.61 0.48 13.43
N LEU A 179 -0.98 1.32 12.62
CA LEU A 179 -1.04 2.77 12.76
C LEU A 179 -2.16 3.36 11.90
N PHE A 180 -3.38 3.35 12.43
CA PHE A 180 -4.58 3.84 11.76
C PHE A 180 -5.58 4.45 12.75
N ASN A 181 -6.59 5.17 12.25
CA ASN A 181 -7.71 5.65 13.05
C ASN A 181 -8.69 4.50 13.33
N TYR A 182 -8.71 4.00 14.57
CA TYR A 182 -9.52 2.85 14.95
C TYR A 182 -11.02 3.06 14.71
N LYS A 183 -11.54 4.26 15.03
CA LYS A 183 -12.99 4.54 14.88
C LYS A 183 -13.42 4.53 13.41
N VAL A 184 -12.60 5.02 12.51
CA VAL A 184 -12.86 4.97 11.07
C VAL A 184 -12.79 3.53 10.58
N PHE A 185 -11.77 2.77 10.98
CA PHE A 185 -11.62 1.36 10.69
C PHE A 185 -12.83 0.53 11.16
N GLU A 186 -13.26 0.71 12.40
CA GLU A 186 -14.40 0.03 13.01
C GLU A 186 -15.69 0.20 12.21
N ASN A 187 -15.91 1.39 11.63
CA ASN A 187 -17.12 1.70 10.88
C ASN A 187 -17.05 1.33 9.40
N LEU A 188 -15.90 1.51 8.75
CA LEU A 188 -15.82 1.41 7.28
C LEU A 188 -15.25 0.08 6.79
N VAL A 189 -14.37 -0.55 7.55
CA VAL A 189 -13.57 -1.68 7.07
C VAL A 189 -13.88 -2.97 7.85
N LEU A 190 -13.89 -2.88 9.16
CA LEU A 190 -14.09 -4.03 10.05
C LEU A 190 -15.35 -4.85 9.73
N PRO A 191 -16.53 -4.28 9.39
CA PRO A 191 -17.74 -5.05 9.08
C PRO A 191 -17.60 -6.00 7.89
N TYR A 192 -16.60 -5.78 7.05
CA TYR A 192 -16.34 -6.55 5.83
C TYR A 192 -15.04 -7.34 5.88
N THR A 193 -14.38 -7.42 7.06
CA THR A 193 -13.08 -8.06 7.24
C THR A 193 -13.24 -9.39 7.95
N ASP A 194 -12.79 -10.50 7.33
CA ASP A 194 -12.83 -11.84 7.94
C ASP A 194 -11.57 -12.11 8.77
N THR A 195 -10.40 -11.62 8.34
CA THR A 195 -9.12 -11.90 9.01
C THR A 195 -8.23 -10.66 9.04
N ILE A 196 -7.51 -10.49 10.16
CA ILE A 196 -6.54 -9.41 10.34
C ILE A 196 -5.19 -10.02 10.69
N TYR A 197 -4.18 -9.79 9.84
CA TYR A 197 -2.78 -10.04 10.15
C TYR A 197 -2.17 -8.75 10.68
N PHE A 198 -1.86 -8.75 11.96
CA PHE A 198 -1.34 -7.58 12.65
C PHE A 198 0.17 -7.70 12.83
N ASP A 199 0.93 -6.88 12.13
CA ASP A 199 2.39 -6.90 12.09
C ASP A 199 3.00 -5.96 13.14
N LEU A 200 3.29 -6.50 14.32
CA LEU A 200 3.99 -5.79 15.38
C LEU A 200 5.49 -5.73 15.07
N LYS A 201 5.96 -4.64 14.50
CA LYS A 201 7.35 -4.49 14.04
C LYS A 201 8.38 -4.60 15.18
N LEU A 202 8.20 -3.82 16.25
CA LEU A 202 9.06 -3.79 17.44
C LEU A 202 8.22 -3.50 18.68
N MET A 203 8.56 -4.14 19.81
CA MET A 203 7.84 -3.96 21.07
C MET A 203 8.34 -2.73 21.86
N ASP A 204 9.64 -2.45 21.83
CA ASP A 204 10.22 -1.28 22.44
C ASP A 204 9.90 -0.01 21.65
N SER A 205 9.41 1.03 22.32
CA SER A 205 8.91 2.24 21.66
C SER A 205 10.02 3.13 21.09
N ASP A 206 11.16 3.17 21.74
CA ASP A 206 12.30 3.99 21.28
C ASP A 206 12.97 3.32 20.09
N ALA A 207 13.14 2.00 20.14
CA ALA A 207 13.59 1.23 19.00
C ALA A 207 12.61 1.33 17.81
N HIS A 208 11.28 1.28 18.07
CA HIS A 208 10.28 1.44 17.02
C HIS A 208 10.39 2.83 16.37
N LYS A 209 10.54 3.88 17.18
CA LYS A 209 10.76 5.24 16.66
C LYS A 209 12.06 5.35 15.86
N GLN A 210 13.13 4.71 16.32
CA GLN A 210 14.43 4.73 15.64
C GLN A 210 14.39 4.03 14.27
N TYR A 211 13.76 2.85 14.18
CA TYR A 211 13.83 1.98 13.00
C TYR A 211 12.58 2.02 12.11
N CYS A 212 11.43 2.45 12.65
CA CYS A 212 10.17 2.55 11.90
C CYS A 212 9.67 3.99 11.76
N GLY A 213 10.37 4.98 12.31
CA GLY A 213 10.08 6.41 12.17
C GLY A 213 9.13 6.99 13.20
N VAL A 214 8.32 6.18 13.89
CA VAL A 214 7.30 6.62 14.86
C VAL A 214 7.29 5.76 16.12
N PRO A 215 6.84 6.26 17.28
CA PRO A 215 6.60 5.45 18.47
C PRO A 215 5.40 4.51 18.26
N ASN A 216 5.33 3.39 19.02
CA ASN A 216 4.34 2.33 18.80
C ASN A 216 3.13 2.34 19.76
N HIS A 217 2.94 3.38 20.57
CA HIS A 217 1.86 3.40 21.57
C HIS A 217 0.47 3.24 20.96
N SER A 218 0.16 3.99 19.89
CA SER A 218 -1.11 3.89 19.17
C SER A 218 -1.28 2.54 18.47
N ILE A 219 -0.18 1.97 17.95
CA ILE A 219 -0.16 0.64 17.36
C ILE A 219 -0.57 -0.42 18.39
N HIS A 220 0.03 -0.40 19.58
CA HIS A 220 -0.30 -1.31 20.66
C HIS A 220 -1.73 -1.11 21.20
N GLU A 221 -2.22 0.12 21.21
CA GLU A 221 -3.62 0.39 21.59
C GLU A 221 -4.58 -0.22 20.57
N ASN A 222 -4.35 0.00 19.26
CA ASN A 222 -5.14 -0.58 18.18
C ASN A 222 -5.09 -2.12 18.21
N PHE A 223 -3.90 -2.68 18.43
CA PHE A 223 -3.75 -4.14 18.56
C PHE A 223 -4.62 -4.71 19.69
N ARG A 224 -4.63 -4.09 20.88
CA ARG A 224 -5.45 -4.56 22.01
C ARG A 224 -6.95 -4.48 21.69
N LYS A 225 -7.39 -3.42 21.00
CA LYS A 225 -8.79 -3.27 20.56
C LYS A 225 -9.18 -4.37 19.58
N VAL A 226 -8.35 -4.63 18.57
CA VAL A 226 -8.58 -5.70 17.59
C VAL A 226 -8.57 -7.08 18.26
N GLN A 227 -7.63 -7.33 19.20
CA GLN A 227 -7.56 -8.58 19.94
C GLN A 227 -8.80 -8.83 20.81
N ALA A 228 -9.40 -7.77 21.37
CA ALA A 228 -10.63 -7.91 22.17
C ALA A 228 -11.78 -8.42 21.31
N LEU A 229 -11.94 -7.96 20.07
CA LEU A 229 -12.97 -8.44 19.15
C LEU A 229 -12.87 -9.94 18.86
N ALA A 230 -11.66 -10.47 18.70
CA ALA A 230 -11.42 -11.87 18.40
C ALA A 230 -11.73 -12.82 19.58
N ARG A 231 -11.92 -12.30 20.80
CA ARG A 231 -12.26 -13.08 22.00
C ARG A 231 -13.78 -13.20 22.19
N ASP A 232 -14.53 -12.30 21.58
CA ASP A 232 -15.98 -12.20 21.72
C ASP A 232 -16.72 -12.85 20.53
N SER A 233 -15.97 -13.32 19.50
CA SER A 233 -16.45 -14.06 18.33
C SER A 233 -16.19 -15.55 18.45
#